data_b805c4d50ea15e864ff38eb09599a4bf
#
_entry.id   b805c4d50ea15e864ff38eb09599a4bf
#
_cell.length_a   1.000
_cell.length_b   1.000
_cell.length_c   1.000
_cell.angle_alpha   90.00
_cell.angle_beta   90.00
_cell.angle_gamma   90.00
#
_symmetry.space_group_name_H-M   'P 1'
#
loop_
_entity.id
_entity.type
_entity.pdbx_description
1 polymer ?
#
loop_
_entity_poly.entity_id
_entity_poly.type
_entity_poly.pdbx_seq_one_letter_code
_entity_poly.pdbx_strand_id
1 'polypeptide(L)'
;MAEPIDCLLQPNQVVQLGAATPGVLEAIDVDRGAIVRRGQVVARLAADVERANLQLVQNKASQTGDVQAAERSREFARRELIRTNRLIAENFVSKAAADKAETESQVSEDRLQQAVERRKQAEYEARLAQVQVERKQIRASISGIVTDRFLSVGEYVEDKPILRIVETNPLRVEVVVPAQAIGKIQPGDSAIVMPEVGVVREASAKVTVVDRVLEPASNTFRVRLALPNPDLKIPAGSRCRIDFGLDLKAPSSANVSAPKPSPVAPPQAPTGLRPVSVTPGSGIAPAFAQGIRRASAQ
;
A
#
# COMPACT_ATOMS: atom_id res chain seq x y z
N MET A 1 25.37 -19.02 -32.80
CA MET A 1 24.51 -19.18 -31.59
C MET A 1 24.80 -17.99 -30.71
N ALA A 2 23.76 -17.31 -30.25
CA ALA A 2 23.92 -16.20 -29.32
C ALA A 2 24.52 -16.70 -28.00
N GLU A 3 25.47 -15.97 -27.42
CA GLU A 3 25.99 -16.31 -26.09
C GLU A 3 24.93 -15.96 -25.05
N PRO A 4 24.53 -16.92 -24.19
CA PRO A 4 23.58 -16.64 -23.13
C PRO A 4 24.16 -15.66 -22.10
N ILE A 5 23.35 -14.72 -21.66
CA ILE A 5 23.73 -13.69 -20.69
C ILE A 5 23.30 -14.14 -19.29
N ASP A 6 24.11 -13.86 -18.27
CA ASP A 6 23.78 -14.14 -16.89
C ASP A 6 22.63 -13.26 -16.40
N CYS A 7 21.70 -13.85 -15.67
CA CYS A 7 20.54 -13.19 -15.11
C CYS A 7 20.23 -13.64 -13.67
N LEU A 8 19.36 -12.90 -13.00
CA LEU A 8 18.93 -13.18 -11.64
C LEU A 8 17.40 -13.31 -11.60
N LEU A 9 16.92 -14.39 -11.01
CA LEU A 9 15.51 -14.64 -10.76
C LEU A 9 15.14 -14.04 -9.42
N GLN A 10 14.35 -12.97 -9.43
CA GLN A 10 13.90 -12.30 -8.22
C GLN A 10 12.39 -12.52 -8.02
N PRO A 11 11.91 -12.38 -6.78
CA PRO A 11 10.48 -12.25 -6.55
C PRO A 11 9.91 -11.06 -7.31
N ASN A 12 8.66 -11.17 -7.78
CA ASN A 12 7.98 -10.03 -8.39
C ASN A 12 7.76 -8.92 -7.37
N GLN A 13 7.27 -9.29 -6.17
CA GLN A 13 7.08 -8.38 -5.05
C GLN A 13 7.43 -9.05 -3.72
N VAL A 14 7.91 -8.23 -2.79
CA VAL A 14 8.12 -8.61 -1.40
C VAL A 14 7.36 -7.62 -0.53
N VAL A 15 6.43 -8.11 0.27
CA VAL A 15 5.59 -7.29 1.14
C VAL A 15 5.79 -7.71 2.59
N GLN A 16 6.09 -6.74 3.44
CA GLN A 16 6.03 -6.89 4.89
C GLN A 16 4.64 -6.46 5.34
N LEU A 17 3.84 -7.43 5.78
CA LEU A 17 2.45 -7.23 6.16
C LEU A 17 2.37 -6.87 7.64
N GLY A 18 1.86 -5.68 7.94
CA GLY A 18 1.54 -5.20 9.28
C GLY A 18 0.04 -5.10 9.52
N ALA A 19 -0.34 -4.57 10.67
CA ALA A 19 -1.73 -4.27 11.01
C ALA A 19 -2.10 -2.84 10.62
N ALA A 20 -3.35 -2.63 10.19
CA ALA A 20 -3.89 -1.30 9.89
C ALA A 20 -4.26 -0.50 11.15
N THR A 21 -4.41 -1.18 12.29
CA THR A 21 -4.71 -0.60 13.61
C THR A 21 -3.93 -1.35 14.67
N PRO A 22 -3.50 -0.69 15.74
CA PRO A 22 -2.81 -1.38 16.83
C PRO A 22 -3.74 -2.34 17.57
N GLY A 23 -3.14 -3.36 18.20
CA GLY A 23 -3.87 -4.33 19.02
C GLY A 23 -3.08 -5.58 19.32
N VAL A 24 -3.66 -6.45 20.16
CA VAL A 24 -3.07 -7.76 20.50
C VAL A 24 -3.39 -8.77 19.39
N LEU A 25 -2.41 -9.55 18.99
CA LEU A 25 -2.55 -10.59 17.98
C LEU A 25 -3.31 -11.79 18.56
N GLU A 26 -4.56 -11.98 18.15
CA GLU A 26 -5.45 -13.04 18.63
C GLU A 26 -5.14 -14.38 17.96
N ALA A 27 -4.88 -14.35 16.64
CA ALA A 27 -4.60 -15.56 15.87
C ALA A 27 -3.73 -15.26 14.65
N ILE A 28 -2.94 -16.24 14.23
CA ILE A 28 -2.22 -16.29 12.96
C ILE A 28 -2.64 -17.58 12.26
N ASP A 29 -3.32 -17.44 11.12
CA ASP A 29 -3.94 -18.56 10.40
C ASP A 29 -2.96 -19.23 9.40
N VAL A 30 -1.75 -18.70 9.25
CA VAL A 30 -0.72 -19.17 8.31
C VAL A 30 0.65 -19.18 8.96
N ASP A 31 1.54 -20.09 8.50
CA ASP A 31 2.92 -20.16 8.98
C ASP A 31 3.90 -20.03 7.81
N ARG A 32 5.20 -20.00 8.13
CA ARG A 32 6.28 -19.98 7.15
C ARG A 32 6.15 -21.14 6.17
N GLY A 33 6.30 -20.85 4.88
CA GLY A 33 6.11 -21.81 3.78
C GLY A 33 4.66 -21.91 3.28
N ALA A 34 3.68 -21.35 3.97
CA ALA A 34 2.29 -21.37 3.52
C ALA A 34 2.10 -20.53 2.25
N ILE A 35 1.29 -21.06 1.33
CA ILE A 35 0.86 -20.32 0.14
C ILE A 35 -0.42 -19.56 0.48
N VAL A 36 -0.43 -18.27 0.20
CA VAL A 36 -1.57 -17.39 0.46
C VAL A 36 -2.06 -16.70 -0.81
N ARG A 37 -3.36 -16.39 -0.85
CA ARG A 37 -3.99 -15.65 -1.94
C ARG A 37 -4.26 -14.22 -1.51
N ARG A 38 -4.20 -13.28 -2.44
CA ARG A 38 -4.61 -11.90 -2.21
C ARG A 38 -6.02 -11.83 -1.62
N GLY A 39 -6.19 -11.06 -0.53
CA GLY A 39 -7.45 -10.93 0.20
C GLY A 39 -7.70 -12.00 1.26
N GLN A 40 -6.93 -13.10 1.29
CA GLN A 40 -7.04 -14.13 2.32
C GLN A 40 -6.71 -13.54 3.70
N VAL A 41 -7.52 -13.85 4.71
CA VAL A 41 -7.20 -13.53 6.11
C VAL A 41 -6.03 -14.39 6.53
N VAL A 42 -4.98 -13.78 7.05
CA VAL A 42 -3.73 -14.44 7.48
C VAL A 42 -3.46 -14.28 8.95
N ALA A 43 -4.04 -13.24 9.58
CA ALA A 43 -3.96 -13.04 11.02
C ALA A 43 -5.16 -12.21 11.49
N ARG A 44 -5.43 -12.23 12.80
CA ARG A 44 -6.52 -11.48 13.44
C ARG A 44 -6.01 -10.84 14.73
N LEU A 45 -6.42 -9.59 14.94
CA LEU A 45 -6.27 -8.89 16.20
C LEU A 45 -7.49 -9.14 17.09
N ALA A 46 -7.31 -9.07 18.39
CA ALA A 46 -8.39 -9.09 19.36
C ALA A 46 -9.40 -7.96 19.05
N ALA A 47 -10.66 -8.32 18.93
CA ALA A 47 -11.72 -7.44 18.45
C ALA A 47 -13.01 -7.56 19.27
N ASP A 48 -12.91 -7.96 20.54
CA ASP A 48 -14.10 -8.24 21.37
C ASP A 48 -14.95 -7.00 21.60
N VAL A 49 -14.28 -5.86 21.87
CA VAL A 49 -14.94 -4.56 22.07
C VAL A 49 -15.62 -4.08 20.81
N GLU A 50 -14.91 -4.17 19.67
CA GLU A 50 -15.43 -3.76 18.36
C GLU A 50 -16.61 -4.65 17.94
N ARG A 51 -16.53 -5.96 18.18
CA ARG A 51 -17.63 -6.91 17.93
C ARG A 51 -18.86 -6.61 18.78
N ALA A 52 -18.69 -6.34 20.07
CA ALA A 52 -19.79 -5.97 20.95
C ALA A 52 -20.43 -4.64 20.54
N ASN A 53 -19.63 -3.64 20.20
CA ASN A 53 -20.12 -2.36 19.69
C ASN A 53 -20.89 -2.54 18.36
N LEU A 54 -20.37 -3.33 17.44
CA LEU A 54 -21.05 -3.65 16.18
C LEU A 54 -22.42 -4.24 16.43
N GLN A 55 -22.53 -5.21 17.32
CA GLN A 55 -23.80 -5.84 17.67
C GLN A 55 -24.80 -4.83 18.25
N LEU A 56 -24.34 -3.91 19.12
CA LEU A 56 -25.17 -2.85 19.70
C LEU A 56 -25.75 -1.94 18.60
N VAL A 57 -24.88 -1.41 17.73
CA VAL A 57 -25.33 -0.47 16.68
C VAL A 57 -26.15 -1.15 15.59
N GLN A 58 -25.88 -2.42 15.27
CA GLN A 58 -26.72 -3.22 14.38
C GLN A 58 -28.14 -3.42 14.94
N ASN A 59 -28.25 -3.72 16.22
CA ASN A 59 -29.56 -3.81 16.88
C ASN A 59 -30.31 -2.48 16.81
N LYS A 60 -29.62 -1.35 17.05
CA LYS A 60 -30.20 -0.01 16.89
C LYS A 60 -30.68 0.25 15.45
N ALA A 61 -29.87 -0.08 14.44
CA ALA A 61 -30.20 0.12 13.03
C ALA A 61 -31.38 -0.77 12.56
N SER A 62 -31.55 -1.94 13.15
CA SER A 62 -32.65 -2.85 12.82
C SER A 62 -34.01 -2.43 13.38
N GLN A 63 -34.06 -1.46 14.32
CA GLN A 63 -35.29 -0.97 14.91
C GLN A 63 -36.12 -0.18 13.89
N THR A 64 -37.32 -0.65 13.62
CA THR A 64 -38.26 -0.01 12.68
C THR A 64 -39.47 0.62 13.37
N GLY A 65 -39.59 0.46 14.70
CA GLY A 65 -40.76 0.87 15.47
C GLY A 65 -41.09 2.37 15.32
N ASP A 66 -40.08 3.23 15.40
CA ASP A 66 -40.28 4.69 15.30
C ASP A 66 -40.76 5.10 13.90
N VAL A 67 -40.21 4.51 12.85
CA VAL A 67 -40.64 4.76 11.46
C VAL A 67 -42.07 4.29 11.27
N GLN A 68 -42.41 3.08 11.71
CA GLN A 68 -43.77 2.56 11.60
C GLN A 68 -44.81 3.37 12.42
N ALA A 69 -44.40 3.89 13.61
CA ALA A 69 -45.25 4.76 14.41
C ALA A 69 -45.52 6.10 13.68
N ALA A 70 -44.45 6.71 13.12
CA ALA A 70 -44.56 7.93 12.35
C ALA A 70 -45.38 7.75 11.05
N GLU A 71 -45.21 6.63 10.34
CA GLU A 71 -46.03 6.29 9.17
C GLU A 71 -47.51 6.21 9.51
N ARG A 72 -47.86 5.51 10.60
CA ARG A 72 -49.25 5.44 11.05
C ARG A 72 -49.83 6.80 11.44
N SER A 73 -49.01 7.65 12.12
CA SER A 73 -49.41 9.01 12.47
C SER A 73 -49.63 9.88 11.24
N ARG A 74 -48.74 9.84 10.26
CA ARG A 74 -48.88 10.53 8.98
C ARG A 74 -50.17 10.08 8.24
N GLU A 75 -50.40 8.80 8.16
CA GLU A 75 -51.57 8.24 7.46
C GLU A 75 -52.89 8.68 8.14
N PHE A 76 -52.91 8.73 9.46
CA PHE A 76 -54.04 9.28 10.22
C PHE A 76 -54.29 10.74 9.91
N ALA A 77 -53.24 11.61 10.05
CA ALA A 77 -53.35 13.02 9.79
C ALA A 77 -53.77 13.36 8.36
N ARG A 78 -53.26 12.60 7.38
CA ARG A 78 -53.65 12.72 5.98
C ARG A 78 -55.14 12.41 5.75
N ARG A 79 -55.66 11.33 6.36
CA ARG A 79 -57.09 11.00 6.27
C ARG A 79 -57.97 12.07 6.91
N GLU A 80 -57.49 12.66 8.03
CA GLU A 80 -58.22 13.73 8.70
C GLU A 80 -58.26 15.00 7.84
N LEU A 81 -57.15 15.37 7.21
CA LEU A 81 -57.08 16.49 6.25
C LEU A 81 -58.05 16.28 5.08
N ILE A 82 -58.09 15.11 4.47
CA ILE A 82 -59.01 14.79 3.37
C ILE A 82 -60.46 14.93 3.81
N ARG A 83 -60.78 14.44 5.01
CA ARG A 83 -62.15 14.54 5.59
C ARG A 83 -62.53 15.99 5.83
N THR A 84 -61.66 16.77 6.44
CA THR A 84 -61.88 18.19 6.77
C THR A 84 -62.05 19.01 5.50
N ASN A 85 -61.26 18.77 4.45
CA ASN A 85 -61.36 19.44 3.16
C ASN A 85 -62.69 19.16 2.47
N ARG A 86 -63.27 17.95 2.62
CA ARG A 86 -64.60 17.62 2.13
C ARG A 86 -65.68 18.38 2.89
N LEU A 87 -65.60 18.47 4.21
CA LEU A 87 -66.56 19.17 5.06
C LEU A 87 -66.51 20.69 4.86
N ILE A 88 -65.35 21.26 4.54
CA ILE A 88 -65.27 22.70 4.16
C ILE A 88 -65.99 22.97 2.85
N ALA A 89 -65.85 22.10 1.85
CA ALA A 89 -66.55 22.27 0.58
C ALA A 89 -68.07 22.29 0.75
N GLU A 90 -68.56 21.61 1.79
CA GLU A 90 -69.96 21.57 2.19
C GLU A 90 -70.38 22.64 3.23
N ASN A 91 -69.47 23.55 3.62
CA ASN A 91 -69.64 24.58 4.63
C ASN A 91 -69.95 24.06 6.07
N PHE A 92 -69.62 22.86 6.39
CA PHE A 92 -69.83 22.26 7.73
C PHE A 92 -68.77 22.57 8.77
N VAL A 93 -67.58 23.06 8.36
CA VAL A 93 -66.45 23.38 9.27
C VAL A 93 -65.84 24.75 8.93
N SER A 94 -65.17 25.37 9.89
CA SER A 94 -64.51 26.65 9.73
C SER A 94 -63.19 26.54 8.96
N LYS A 95 -62.74 27.64 8.31
CA LYS A 95 -61.45 27.72 7.64
C LYS A 95 -60.28 27.41 8.62
N ALA A 96 -60.39 27.90 9.86
CA ALA A 96 -59.38 27.63 10.89
C ALA A 96 -59.22 26.11 11.23
N ALA A 97 -60.31 25.35 11.09
CA ALA A 97 -60.24 23.88 11.27
C ALA A 97 -59.44 23.21 10.14
N ALA A 98 -59.59 23.69 8.91
CA ALA A 98 -58.79 23.19 7.79
C ALA A 98 -57.31 23.57 7.88
N ASP A 99 -57.02 24.81 8.21
CA ASP A 99 -55.64 25.28 8.40
C ASP A 99 -54.93 24.46 9.49
N LYS A 100 -55.67 24.11 10.56
CA LYS A 100 -55.16 23.21 11.60
C LYS A 100 -54.86 21.79 11.07
N ALA A 101 -55.82 21.19 10.33
CA ALA A 101 -55.65 19.86 9.78
C ALA A 101 -54.51 19.77 8.75
N GLU A 102 -54.33 20.82 7.96
CA GLU A 102 -53.19 20.96 7.03
C GLU A 102 -51.86 21.01 7.76
N THR A 103 -51.75 21.90 8.79
CA THR A 103 -50.55 21.99 9.61
C THR A 103 -50.20 20.65 10.30
N GLU A 104 -51.20 19.96 10.83
CA GLU A 104 -51.04 18.68 11.51
C GLU A 104 -50.57 17.57 10.51
N SER A 105 -51.08 17.62 9.28
CA SER A 105 -50.58 16.72 8.21
C SER A 105 -49.14 17.01 7.85
N GLN A 106 -48.72 18.28 7.74
CA GLN A 106 -47.31 18.64 7.46
C GLN A 106 -46.39 18.23 8.61
N VAL A 107 -46.77 18.55 9.85
CA VAL A 107 -45.98 18.11 11.03
C VAL A 107 -45.80 16.61 11.11
N SER A 108 -46.84 15.85 10.73
CA SER A 108 -46.71 14.38 10.73
C SER A 108 -45.84 13.84 9.61
N GLU A 109 -45.80 14.51 8.45
CA GLU A 109 -44.87 14.20 7.35
C GLU A 109 -43.40 14.48 7.80
N ASP A 110 -43.15 15.64 8.40
CA ASP A 110 -41.82 16.01 8.91
C ASP A 110 -41.33 15.01 9.97
N ARG A 111 -42.23 14.56 10.86
CA ARG A 111 -41.92 13.52 11.86
C ARG A 111 -41.52 12.20 11.22
N LEU A 112 -42.21 11.79 10.15
CA LEU A 112 -41.84 10.60 9.40
C LEU A 112 -40.47 10.75 8.77
N GLN A 113 -40.22 11.87 8.10
CA GLN A 113 -38.91 12.15 7.51
C GLN A 113 -37.80 12.10 8.56
N GLN A 114 -37.99 12.73 9.72
CA GLN A 114 -37.03 12.69 10.83
C GLN A 114 -36.79 11.26 11.34
N ALA A 115 -37.84 10.42 11.42
CA ALA A 115 -37.70 9.02 11.83
C ALA A 115 -36.90 8.21 10.83
N VAL A 116 -37.13 8.42 9.53
CA VAL A 116 -36.37 7.78 8.43
C VAL A 116 -34.92 8.22 8.44
N GLU A 117 -34.65 9.51 8.62
CA GLU A 117 -33.29 10.04 8.70
C GLU A 117 -32.51 9.49 9.89
N ARG A 118 -33.15 9.41 11.08
CA ARG A 118 -32.54 8.77 12.26
C ARG A 118 -32.19 7.31 12.04
N ARG A 119 -33.07 6.54 11.39
CA ARG A 119 -32.78 5.15 11.02
C ARG A 119 -31.60 5.06 10.07
N LYS A 120 -31.58 5.89 9.03
CA LYS A 120 -30.46 5.95 8.07
C LYS A 120 -29.14 6.30 8.74
N GLN A 121 -29.16 7.20 9.73
CA GLN A 121 -27.98 7.50 10.53
C GLN A 121 -27.50 6.28 11.31
N ALA A 122 -28.41 5.54 11.95
CA ALA A 122 -28.06 4.31 12.67
C ALA A 122 -27.49 3.23 11.73
N GLU A 123 -27.97 3.13 10.49
CA GLU A 123 -27.42 2.23 9.46
C GLU A 123 -25.97 2.62 9.11
N TYR A 124 -25.65 3.92 9.01
CA TYR A 124 -24.26 4.38 8.80
C TYR A 124 -23.36 4.12 10.00
N GLU A 125 -23.87 4.30 11.24
CA GLU A 125 -23.13 3.96 12.47
C GLU A 125 -22.79 2.46 12.49
N ALA A 126 -23.74 1.60 12.13
CA ALA A 126 -23.52 0.15 12.04
C ALA A 126 -22.48 -0.22 10.97
N ARG A 127 -22.53 0.45 9.81
CA ARG A 127 -21.53 0.24 8.75
C ARG A 127 -20.13 0.69 9.19
N LEU A 128 -20.02 1.79 9.92
CA LEU A 128 -18.74 2.25 10.46
C LEU A 128 -18.15 1.23 11.44
N ALA A 129 -18.98 0.71 12.37
CA ALA A 129 -18.56 -0.31 13.32
C ALA A 129 -18.15 -1.61 12.62
N GLN A 130 -18.84 -2.00 11.54
CA GLN A 130 -18.47 -3.15 10.72
C GLN A 130 -17.07 -2.98 10.13
N VAL A 131 -16.76 -1.83 9.56
CA VAL A 131 -15.42 -1.53 9.01
C VAL A 131 -14.35 -1.56 10.11
N GLN A 132 -14.67 -1.15 11.34
CA GLN A 132 -13.73 -1.22 12.47
C GLN A 132 -13.40 -2.68 12.81
N VAL A 133 -14.37 -3.58 12.84
CA VAL A 133 -14.15 -5.02 13.02
C VAL A 133 -13.34 -5.61 11.85
N GLU A 134 -13.64 -5.24 10.62
CA GLU A 134 -12.91 -5.72 9.45
C GLU A 134 -11.44 -5.30 9.46
N ARG A 135 -11.11 -4.11 9.96
CA ARG A 135 -9.72 -3.65 10.12
C ARG A 135 -8.90 -4.47 11.10
N LYS A 136 -9.54 -5.21 12.01
CA LYS A 136 -8.87 -6.16 12.90
C LYS A 136 -8.48 -7.47 12.20
N GLN A 137 -8.99 -7.72 11.00
CA GLN A 137 -8.56 -8.83 10.15
C GLN A 137 -7.41 -8.39 9.24
N ILE A 138 -6.30 -9.08 9.34
CA ILE A 138 -5.13 -8.82 8.53
C ILE A 138 -5.19 -9.72 7.32
N ARG A 139 -5.25 -9.11 6.13
CA ARG A 139 -5.39 -9.82 4.86
C ARG A 139 -4.14 -9.69 4.02
N ALA A 140 -3.78 -10.77 3.33
CA ALA A 140 -2.68 -10.77 2.37
C ALA A 140 -2.95 -9.74 1.26
N SER A 141 -2.03 -8.81 1.04
CA SER A 141 -2.13 -7.78 0.00
C SER A 141 -1.74 -8.30 -1.39
N ILE A 142 -0.95 -9.37 -1.43
CA ILE A 142 -0.51 -10.08 -2.64
C ILE A 142 -0.73 -11.58 -2.48
N SER A 143 -0.76 -12.32 -3.59
CA SER A 143 -0.66 -13.77 -3.58
C SER A 143 0.80 -14.18 -3.56
N GLY A 144 1.17 -15.21 -2.80
CA GLY A 144 2.57 -15.65 -2.71
C GLY A 144 2.82 -16.62 -1.57
N ILE A 145 4.06 -16.71 -1.17
CA ILE A 145 4.54 -17.61 -0.10
C ILE A 145 4.94 -16.78 1.11
N VAL A 146 4.53 -17.20 2.30
CA VAL A 146 4.99 -16.62 3.57
C VAL A 146 6.43 -17.06 3.82
N THR A 147 7.37 -16.13 3.81
CA THR A 147 8.79 -16.43 4.05
C THR A 147 9.18 -16.27 5.51
N ASP A 148 8.58 -15.32 6.20
CA ASP A 148 8.91 -15.01 7.59
C ASP A 148 7.65 -14.69 8.39
N ARG A 149 7.69 -15.08 9.65
CA ARG A 149 6.77 -14.69 10.70
C ARG A 149 7.57 -13.96 11.77
N PHE A 150 7.25 -12.69 12.01
CA PHE A 150 8.00 -11.84 12.93
C PHE A 150 7.39 -11.77 14.33
N LEU A 151 6.09 -12.01 14.43
CA LEU A 151 5.35 -11.91 15.69
C LEU A 151 4.59 -13.21 15.99
N SER A 152 4.31 -13.42 17.27
CA SER A 152 3.56 -14.56 17.79
C SER A 152 2.20 -14.13 18.33
N VAL A 153 1.29 -15.10 18.46
CA VAL A 153 -0.02 -14.89 19.09
C VAL A 153 0.19 -14.40 20.53
N GLY A 154 -0.60 -13.41 20.95
CA GLY A 154 -0.49 -12.73 22.25
C GLY A 154 0.41 -11.51 22.24
N GLU A 155 1.22 -11.26 21.18
CA GLU A 155 2.04 -10.07 21.09
C GLU A 155 1.23 -8.85 20.64
N TYR A 156 1.66 -7.67 21.11
CA TYR A 156 1.07 -6.39 20.73
C TYR A 156 1.67 -5.90 19.41
N VAL A 157 0.81 -5.61 18.46
CA VAL A 157 1.15 -5.10 17.13
C VAL A 157 0.89 -3.60 17.09
N GLU A 158 1.90 -2.83 16.70
CA GLU A 158 1.79 -1.40 16.40
C GLU A 158 2.41 -1.14 15.01
N ASP A 159 3.70 -0.87 14.94
CA ASP A 159 4.40 -0.54 13.69
C ASP A 159 5.21 -1.72 13.12
N LYS A 160 5.28 -2.85 13.84
CA LYS A 160 6.08 -4.00 13.41
C LYS A 160 5.34 -4.84 12.38
N PRO A 161 6.03 -5.36 11.35
CA PRO A 161 5.45 -6.33 10.44
C PRO A 161 5.15 -7.64 11.19
N ILE A 162 4.07 -8.31 10.81
CA ILE A 162 3.65 -9.61 11.36
C ILE A 162 4.23 -10.73 10.50
N LEU A 163 4.10 -10.59 9.17
CA LEU A 163 4.48 -11.59 8.17
C LEU A 163 5.23 -10.92 7.03
N ARG A 164 6.08 -11.70 6.34
CA ARG A 164 6.62 -11.35 5.04
C ARG A 164 6.04 -12.30 4.00
N ILE A 165 5.44 -11.73 2.95
CA ILE A 165 4.89 -12.48 1.82
C ILE A 165 5.69 -12.13 0.58
N VAL A 166 6.03 -13.14 -0.19
CA VAL A 166 6.86 -13.03 -1.39
C VAL A 166 6.08 -13.58 -2.58
N GLU A 167 5.87 -12.75 -3.59
CA GLU A 167 5.23 -13.15 -4.83
C GLU A 167 6.26 -13.77 -5.76
N THR A 168 6.10 -15.07 -6.04
CA THR A 168 7.01 -15.85 -6.88
C THR A 168 6.36 -16.33 -8.19
N ASN A 169 5.16 -15.85 -8.48
CA ASN A 169 4.48 -16.08 -9.75
C ASN A 169 3.72 -14.80 -10.19
N PRO A 170 4.18 -14.11 -11.26
CA PRO A 170 5.40 -14.42 -12.03
C PRO A 170 6.68 -14.13 -11.25
N LEU A 171 7.79 -14.72 -11.66
CA LEU A 171 9.12 -14.28 -11.23
C LEU A 171 9.57 -13.09 -12.04
N ARG A 172 10.36 -12.23 -11.44
CA ARG A 172 11.05 -11.13 -12.10
C ARG A 172 12.45 -11.60 -12.50
N VAL A 173 12.73 -11.58 -13.79
CA VAL A 173 14.08 -11.82 -14.31
C VAL A 173 14.74 -10.47 -14.51
N GLU A 174 15.88 -10.25 -13.86
CA GLU A 174 16.72 -9.07 -14.10
C GLU A 174 17.97 -9.49 -14.82
N VAL A 175 18.25 -8.83 -15.95
CA VAL A 175 19.42 -9.08 -16.77
C VAL A 175 20.10 -7.74 -17.12
N VAL A 176 21.43 -7.78 -17.10
CA VAL A 176 22.28 -6.62 -17.48
C VAL A 176 22.78 -6.88 -18.89
N VAL A 177 22.42 -6.02 -19.82
CA VAL A 177 22.66 -6.19 -21.25
C VAL A 177 23.62 -5.11 -21.76
N PRO A 178 24.60 -5.45 -22.62
CA PRO A 178 25.50 -4.47 -23.21
C PRO A 178 24.77 -3.39 -24.03
N ALA A 179 25.25 -2.16 -24.03
CA ALA A 179 24.65 -1.02 -24.71
C ALA A 179 24.41 -1.22 -26.21
N GLN A 180 25.15 -2.11 -26.87
CA GLN A 180 24.97 -2.47 -28.28
C GLN A 180 23.62 -3.12 -28.60
N ALA A 181 22.93 -3.62 -27.58
CA ALA A 181 21.59 -4.19 -27.70
C ALA A 181 20.48 -3.14 -27.59
N ILE A 182 20.80 -1.88 -27.33
CA ILE A 182 19.80 -0.80 -27.26
C ILE A 182 19.05 -0.72 -28.59
N GLY A 183 17.72 -0.68 -28.49
CA GLY A 183 16.82 -0.65 -29.65
C GLY A 183 16.55 -2.01 -30.29
N LYS A 184 17.34 -3.06 -29.96
CA LYS A 184 17.11 -4.41 -30.47
C LYS A 184 16.15 -5.22 -29.56
N ILE A 185 16.06 -4.88 -28.28
CA ILE A 185 15.15 -5.49 -27.30
C ILE A 185 14.03 -4.51 -27.01
N GLN A 186 12.79 -4.96 -27.11
CA GLN A 186 11.60 -4.14 -26.89
C GLN A 186 10.68 -4.77 -25.84
N PRO A 187 9.90 -3.95 -25.10
CA PRO A 187 8.84 -4.47 -24.25
C PRO A 187 7.87 -5.32 -25.08
N GLY A 188 7.59 -6.53 -24.59
CA GLY A 188 6.76 -7.51 -25.29
C GLY A 188 7.54 -8.64 -25.95
N ASP A 189 8.83 -8.49 -26.20
CA ASP A 189 9.67 -9.55 -26.73
C ASP A 189 9.73 -10.75 -25.76
N SER A 190 9.95 -11.95 -26.34
CA SER A 190 10.13 -13.18 -25.59
C SER A 190 11.59 -13.60 -25.60
N ALA A 191 12.04 -14.12 -24.45
CA ALA A 191 13.38 -14.68 -24.32
C ALA A 191 13.31 -16.03 -23.60
N ILE A 192 14.28 -16.89 -23.84
CA ILE A 192 14.40 -18.20 -23.18
C ILE A 192 15.28 -18.02 -21.95
N VAL A 193 14.75 -18.35 -20.79
CA VAL A 193 15.43 -18.32 -19.50
C VAL A 193 15.78 -19.75 -19.10
N MET A 194 17.02 -19.98 -18.73
CA MET A 194 17.57 -21.25 -18.26
C MET A 194 17.97 -21.09 -16.78
N PRO A 195 17.10 -21.47 -15.83
CA PRO A 195 17.43 -21.45 -14.41
C PRO A 195 18.59 -22.42 -14.10
N GLU A 196 19.52 -22.00 -13.25
CA GLU A 196 20.61 -22.90 -12.81
C GLU A 196 20.16 -23.88 -11.74
N VAL A 197 19.07 -23.56 -11.03
CA VAL A 197 18.53 -24.36 -9.93
C VAL A 197 17.06 -24.67 -10.20
N GLY A 198 16.66 -25.89 -9.92
CA GLY A 198 15.27 -26.35 -10.08
C GLY A 198 15.12 -27.45 -11.11
N VAL A 199 13.89 -27.87 -11.34
CA VAL A 199 13.54 -29.00 -12.24
C VAL A 199 13.32 -28.52 -13.68
N VAL A 200 13.04 -27.20 -13.83
CA VAL A 200 12.76 -26.58 -15.13
C VAL A 200 14.09 -26.18 -15.78
N ARG A 201 14.35 -26.74 -16.97
CA ARG A 201 15.58 -26.44 -17.70
C ARG A 201 15.48 -25.18 -18.55
N GLU A 202 14.33 -24.94 -19.14
CA GLU A 202 14.06 -23.80 -20.02
C GLU A 202 12.63 -23.29 -19.79
N ALA A 203 12.46 -21.99 -19.76
CA ALA A 203 11.15 -21.35 -19.65
C ALA A 203 11.13 -20.03 -20.43
N SER A 204 10.00 -19.75 -21.06
CA SER A 204 9.83 -18.48 -21.81
C SER A 204 9.45 -17.35 -20.87
N ALA A 205 10.21 -16.26 -20.93
CA ALA A 205 9.93 -15.02 -20.21
C ALA A 205 9.62 -13.89 -21.19
N LYS A 206 8.78 -12.97 -20.77
CA LYS A 206 8.36 -11.82 -21.58
C LYS A 206 8.99 -10.54 -21.04
N VAL A 207 9.62 -9.75 -21.93
CA VAL A 207 10.19 -8.45 -21.59
C VAL A 207 9.08 -7.50 -21.17
N THR A 208 9.21 -6.96 -19.95
CA THR A 208 8.25 -6.00 -19.40
C THR A 208 8.78 -4.58 -19.39
N VAL A 209 10.07 -4.41 -19.10
CA VAL A 209 10.73 -3.10 -19.02
C VAL A 209 12.12 -3.19 -19.63
N VAL A 210 12.47 -2.20 -20.42
CA VAL A 210 13.81 -1.96 -20.93
C VAL A 210 14.24 -0.59 -20.41
N ASP A 211 15.28 -0.54 -19.61
CA ASP A 211 15.78 0.73 -19.07
C ASP A 211 16.38 1.57 -20.21
N ARG A 212 16.04 2.86 -20.22
CA ARG A 212 16.54 3.82 -21.23
C ARG A 212 17.80 4.55 -20.77
N VAL A 213 18.26 4.27 -19.56
CA VAL A 213 19.44 4.89 -18.97
C VAL A 213 20.56 3.86 -18.94
N LEU A 214 21.70 4.23 -19.51
CA LEU A 214 22.92 3.42 -19.45
C LEU A 214 23.64 3.64 -18.13
N GLU A 215 24.24 2.59 -17.59
CA GLU A 215 25.23 2.65 -16.53
C GLU A 215 26.59 3.02 -17.17
N PRO A 216 27.13 4.23 -16.91
CA PRO A 216 28.32 4.69 -17.64
C PRO A 216 29.58 3.85 -17.39
N ALA A 217 29.70 3.30 -16.16
CA ALA A 217 30.89 2.56 -15.75
C ALA A 217 31.02 1.21 -16.47
N SER A 218 29.90 0.53 -16.71
CA SER A 218 29.83 -0.79 -17.36
C SER A 218 29.39 -0.75 -18.81
N ASN A 219 28.91 0.40 -19.28
CA ASN A 219 28.30 0.55 -20.61
C ASN A 219 27.18 -0.46 -20.88
N THR A 220 26.30 -0.64 -19.89
CA THR A 220 25.20 -1.60 -19.92
C THR A 220 23.87 -0.94 -19.53
N PHE A 221 22.77 -1.63 -19.79
CA PHE A 221 21.43 -1.26 -19.31
C PHE A 221 20.71 -2.49 -18.76
N ARG A 222 19.69 -2.27 -17.94
CA ARG A 222 18.90 -3.37 -17.38
C ARG A 222 17.67 -3.64 -18.22
N VAL A 223 17.36 -4.93 -18.30
CA VAL A 223 16.10 -5.42 -18.87
C VAL A 223 15.41 -6.29 -17.82
N ARG A 224 14.11 -6.07 -17.65
CA ARG A 224 13.27 -6.87 -16.77
C ARG A 224 12.30 -7.69 -17.60
N LEU A 225 12.18 -8.96 -17.21
CA LEU A 225 11.22 -9.87 -17.82
C LEU A 225 10.33 -10.49 -16.75
N ALA A 226 9.11 -10.85 -17.14
CA ALA A 226 8.20 -11.63 -16.32
C ALA A 226 8.29 -13.11 -16.77
N LEU A 227 8.62 -13.99 -15.84
CA LEU A 227 8.70 -15.43 -16.04
C LEU A 227 7.55 -16.11 -15.30
N PRO A 228 6.57 -16.70 -16.00
CA PRO A 228 5.49 -17.46 -15.36
C PRO A 228 6.04 -18.63 -14.55
N ASN A 229 5.53 -18.79 -13.32
CA ASN A 229 5.93 -19.87 -12.39
C ASN A 229 4.70 -20.41 -11.63
N PRO A 230 3.67 -20.92 -12.33
CA PRO A 230 2.40 -21.31 -11.69
C PRO A 230 2.57 -22.43 -10.69
N ASP A 231 3.47 -23.38 -10.96
CA ASP A 231 3.73 -24.54 -10.11
C ASP A 231 4.76 -24.25 -9.00
N LEU A 232 5.28 -23.02 -8.91
CA LEU A 232 6.32 -22.61 -7.95
C LEU A 232 7.58 -23.49 -7.99
N LYS A 233 7.87 -24.13 -9.14
CA LYS A 233 9.01 -25.05 -9.32
C LYS A 233 10.34 -24.34 -9.48
N ILE A 234 10.32 -23.06 -9.85
CA ILE A 234 11.51 -22.24 -10.02
C ILE A 234 11.68 -21.39 -8.76
N PRO A 235 12.77 -21.60 -7.99
CA PRO A 235 12.99 -20.82 -6.77
C PRO A 235 13.43 -19.39 -7.10
N ALA A 236 12.83 -18.43 -6.40
CA ALA A 236 13.30 -17.05 -6.44
C ALA A 236 14.66 -16.92 -5.73
N GLY A 237 15.51 -15.97 -6.17
CA GLY A 237 16.86 -15.79 -5.64
C GLY A 237 17.94 -16.62 -6.36
N SER A 238 17.56 -17.44 -7.34
CA SER A 238 18.52 -18.25 -8.11
C SER A 238 19.09 -17.47 -9.30
N ARG A 239 20.27 -17.89 -9.75
CA ARG A 239 20.87 -17.42 -10.99
C ARG A 239 20.22 -18.10 -12.19
N CYS A 240 20.32 -17.45 -13.33
CA CYS A 240 19.84 -17.95 -14.60
C CYS A 240 20.73 -17.48 -15.75
N ARG A 241 20.57 -18.12 -16.89
CA ARG A 241 21.08 -17.61 -18.16
C ARG A 241 19.89 -17.33 -19.07
N ILE A 242 20.01 -16.27 -19.87
CA ILE A 242 18.95 -15.84 -20.77
C ILE A 242 19.47 -15.74 -22.21
N ASP A 243 18.68 -16.23 -23.14
CA ASP A 243 18.92 -16.10 -24.57
C ASP A 243 17.78 -15.29 -25.20
N PHE A 244 18.12 -14.13 -25.79
CA PHE A 244 17.19 -13.28 -26.54
C PHE A 244 17.09 -13.68 -28.02
N GLY A 245 17.85 -14.68 -28.49
CA GLY A 245 17.94 -15.03 -29.90
C GLY A 245 18.66 -13.96 -30.75
N LEU A 246 19.36 -13.02 -30.10
CA LEU A 246 20.06 -11.91 -30.74
C LEU A 246 21.57 -12.10 -30.59
N ASP A 247 22.33 -11.84 -31.65
CA ASP A 247 23.79 -11.85 -31.61
C ASP A 247 24.29 -10.61 -30.87
N LEU A 248 24.48 -10.72 -29.57
CA LEU A 248 24.86 -9.66 -28.63
C LEU A 248 26.36 -9.69 -28.30
N LYS A 249 27.21 -10.15 -29.23
CA LYS A 249 28.65 -10.31 -28.99
C LYS A 249 29.24 -8.99 -28.47
N ALA A 250 29.71 -9.03 -27.22
CA ALA A 250 30.49 -7.94 -26.65
C ALA A 250 31.70 -7.70 -27.58
N PRO A 251 32.08 -6.45 -27.89
CA PRO A 251 33.35 -6.22 -28.56
C PRO A 251 34.43 -6.80 -27.64
N SER A 252 35.15 -7.79 -28.15
CA SER A 252 36.39 -8.22 -27.53
C SER A 252 37.15 -6.98 -27.09
N SER A 253 37.60 -6.91 -25.87
CA SER A 253 38.46 -5.84 -25.32
C SER A 253 39.79 -5.84 -26.07
N ALA A 254 39.75 -5.45 -27.36
CA ALA A 254 40.90 -5.26 -28.18
C ALA A 254 41.44 -3.86 -27.90
N ASN A 255 42.54 -3.84 -27.14
CA ASN A 255 43.54 -2.77 -27.11
C ASN A 255 43.03 -1.32 -26.98
N VAL A 256 42.67 -0.94 -25.79
CA VAL A 256 42.91 0.43 -25.34
C VAL A 256 44.41 0.49 -24.99
N SER A 257 45.23 0.77 -25.98
CA SER A 257 46.61 1.21 -25.75
C SER A 257 46.52 2.44 -24.83
N ALA A 258 46.99 2.31 -23.61
CA ALA A 258 47.08 3.40 -22.68
C ALA A 258 47.82 4.58 -23.39
N PRO A 259 47.30 5.80 -23.35
CA PRO A 259 48.04 6.95 -23.87
C PRO A 259 49.32 7.07 -23.04
N LYS A 260 50.46 7.07 -23.76
CA LYS A 260 51.78 7.26 -23.22
C LYS A 260 51.80 8.55 -22.40
N PRO A 261 52.21 8.54 -21.11
CA PRO A 261 52.23 9.76 -20.33
C PRO A 261 53.18 10.76 -20.99
N SER A 262 52.67 11.94 -21.33
CA SER A 262 53.45 13.08 -21.74
C SER A 262 54.37 13.50 -20.60
N PRO A 263 55.64 13.87 -20.88
CA PRO A 263 56.56 14.30 -19.84
C PRO A 263 56.08 15.58 -19.18
N VAL A 264 55.83 15.49 -17.87
CA VAL A 264 55.48 16.63 -17.04
C VAL A 264 56.71 17.50 -16.90
N ALA A 265 56.64 18.75 -17.38
CA ALA A 265 57.66 19.75 -17.14
C ALA A 265 57.78 20.07 -15.64
N PRO A 266 58.98 20.26 -15.11
CA PRO A 266 59.18 20.55 -13.67
C PRO A 266 58.53 21.88 -13.30
N PRO A 267 57.96 21.99 -12.08
CA PRO A 267 57.34 23.23 -11.64
C PRO A 267 58.36 24.34 -11.43
N GLN A 268 58.13 25.49 -12.07
CA GLN A 268 58.88 26.71 -11.84
C GLN A 268 58.52 27.25 -10.45
N ALA A 269 59.55 27.55 -9.64
CA ALA A 269 59.42 28.13 -8.32
C ALA A 269 58.83 29.56 -8.41
N PRO A 270 57.90 29.94 -7.54
CA PRO A 270 57.42 31.31 -7.48
C PRO A 270 58.43 32.20 -6.78
N THR A 271 58.94 33.17 -7.51
CA THR A 271 59.78 34.27 -6.98
C THR A 271 58.84 35.32 -6.41
N GLY A 272 59.03 35.67 -5.14
CA GLY A 272 58.51 36.92 -4.59
C GLY A 272 57.46 36.81 -3.49
N LEU A 273 57.90 36.46 -2.27
CA LEU A 273 57.10 36.74 -1.06
C LEU A 273 57.64 38.02 -0.41
N ARG A 274 56.85 39.09 -0.41
CA ARG A 274 57.09 40.27 0.49
C ARG A 274 56.54 39.91 1.88
N PRO A 275 57.24 40.27 2.96
CA PRO A 275 56.71 40.03 4.31
C PRO A 275 55.65 41.05 4.66
N VAL A 276 54.50 40.56 5.08
CA VAL A 276 53.39 41.34 5.67
C VAL A 276 53.57 41.32 7.19
N SER A 277 53.81 42.52 7.76
CA SER A 277 53.92 42.76 9.20
C SER A 277 52.55 42.54 9.88
N VAL A 278 52.54 41.68 10.88
CA VAL A 278 51.40 41.44 11.75
C VAL A 278 51.51 42.35 12.98
N THR A 279 50.54 43.22 13.16
CA THR A 279 50.25 43.96 14.37
C THR A 279 49.35 43.21 15.29
N PRO A 280 49.63 43.09 16.59
CA PRO A 280 48.69 42.41 17.51
C PRO A 280 47.68 43.40 18.08
N GLY A 281 46.42 43.09 17.96
CA GLY A 281 45.27 43.80 18.54
C GLY A 281 44.38 42.87 19.35
N SER A 282 44.53 43.00 20.68
CA SER A 282 43.57 42.84 21.79
C SER A 282 42.23 42.13 21.50
N GLY A 283 41.94 40.97 22.01
CA GLY A 283 41.39 40.73 23.35
C GLY A 283 39.90 40.94 23.41
N ILE A 284 39.11 39.83 23.43
CA ILE A 284 37.91 39.76 24.27
C ILE A 284 37.72 38.28 24.60
N ALA A 285 37.59 38.02 25.91
CA ALA A 285 37.50 36.73 26.56
C ALA A 285 36.05 36.20 26.58
N PRO A 286 35.84 34.90 26.93
CA PRO A 286 34.56 34.23 26.92
C PRO A 286 33.78 34.35 28.24
N ALA A 287 32.49 34.28 28.18
CA ALA A 287 31.57 34.10 29.32
C ALA A 287 30.45 33.18 28.84
N PHE A 288 29.89 32.23 29.47
CA PHE A 288 29.84 31.65 30.77
C PHE A 288 29.18 30.28 30.63
N ALA A 289 29.77 29.30 31.24
CA ALA A 289 29.06 28.07 31.64
C ALA A 289 28.20 28.40 32.86
N GLN A 290 27.06 27.78 32.98
CA GLN A 290 26.49 27.19 34.22
C GLN A 290 24.99 26.93 34.06
N GLY A 291 24.59 25.77 34.53
CA GLY A 291 23.24 25.52 34.96
C GLY A 291 22.80 24.05 35.00
N ILE A 292 23.56 23.21 35.70
CA ILE A 292 23.04 21.94 36.23
C ILE A 292 22.12 22.28 37.40
N ARG A 293 20.86 21.78 37.40
CA ARG A 293 20.21 21.32 38.64
C ARG A 293 19.17 20.23 38.37
N ARG A 294 19.39 19.15 39.08
CA ARG A 294 18.48 18.05 39.40
C ARG A 294 17.23 18.57 40.11
N ALA A 295 16.11 17.93 39.90
CA ALA A 295 15.09 17.75 40.92
C ALA A 295 14.48 16.34 40.78
N SER A 296 14.73 15.56 41.80
CA SER A 296 14.12 14.26 42.12
C SER A 296 12.78 14.47 42.84
N ALA A 297 11.95 13.45 42.78
CA ALA A 297 10.89 13.04 43.71
C ALA A 297 9.60 13.89 43.82
N GLN A 298 8.50 13.37 43.32
CA GLN A 298 7.42 12.73 44.11
C GLN A 298 6.50 11.93 43.16
#